data_e72af755ac1525e03b004b7f17cf2bd2
#
_entry.id   e72af755ac1525e03b004b7f17cf2bd2
#
_cell.length_a   1.000
_cell.length_b   1.000
_cell.length_c   1.000
_cell.angle_alpha   90.00
_cell.angle_beta   90.00
_cell.angle_gamma   90.00
#
_symmetry.space_group_name_H-M   'P 1'
#
loop_
_entity.id
_entity.type
_entity.pdbx_description
1 polymer ?
#
loop_
_entity_poly.entity_id
_entity_poly.type
_entity_poly.pdbx_seq_one_letter_code
_entity_poly.pdbx_strand_id
1 'polypeptide(L)'
;MPVQNPGVTSLFALHNLHKTERAMGVSIERLSSGKRINHAGDDAAGGAIADRMTAQIKGLNMSVRNASDVLSMAQVAEGALDESSKVLQRIRELAIQSASDLMNGEERLYLQTEANQLIAELDRVARDTTFNEIAVLDGTFADRRFQIGSKEREAATVSIGNLRTEKIGNHIVRTSATAGEDNLATAALRGTTDTVADEDFTIHGLLGSKTIDVVANASAKDIAEAVNIAFDSTGVSATASTNLKIQGLATSGNEGSATLSIGIQGKNTTARTISAGVTLGTAVGTSDLTNLSNSINAYSAETGVVAVLSADKATVYLTQDEGHDIILTDLDFADVGDAETHKLEVTGMDSRLFDSDGTTELLSGSAVNVFDKAFTDSSNQSAGYADSVIVSGQVNMHASHSFTV
;
A
#
# COMPACT_ATOMS: atom_id res chain seq x y z
N MET A 1 -39.12 50.47 -95.95
CA MET A 1 -37.92 50.01 -95.26
C MET A 1 -37.91 48.52 -95.26
N PRO A 2 -36.88 47.85 -95.84
CA PRO A 2 -36.80 46.36 -95.74
C PRO A 2 -36.47 45.96 -94.37
N VAL A 3 -37.34 45.19 -93.78
CA VAL A 3 -37.10 44.49 -92.51
C VAL A 3 -36.04 43.45 -92.81
N GLN A 4 -34.76 43.68 -92.42
CA GLN A 4 -33.77 42.66 -92.48
C GLN A 4 -34.06 41.62 -91.41
N ASN A 5 -34.59 40.50 -91.91
CA ASN A 5 -34.78 39.33 -91.04
C ASN A 5 -33.36 38.72 -90.84
N PRO A 6 -32.84 38.73 -89.66
CA PRO A 6 -31.50 38.14 -89.48
C PRO A 6 -31.58 36.66 -89.86
N GLY A 7 -30.79 36.23 -90.84
CA GLY A 7 -30.84 34.87 -91.32
C GLY A 7 -30.58 33.89 -90.22
N VAL A 8 -31.32 32.77 -90.26
CA VAL A 8 -31.24 31.68 -89.26
C VAL A 8 -29.79 31.24 -89.08
N THR A 9 -28.94 31.37 -90.07
CA THR A 9 -27.51 31.07 -90.01
C THR A 9 -26.75 32.02 -89.10
N SER A 10 -27.04 33.35 -89.12
CA SER A 10 -26.36 34.32 -88.24
C SER A 10 -26.80 34.14 -86.74
N LEU A 11 -28.04 33.80 -86.49
CA LEU A 11 -28.54 33.48 -85.18
C LEU A 11 -27.87 32.19 -84.66
N PHE A 12 -27.68 31.20 -85.53
CA PHE A 12 -26.97 29.95 -85.18
C PHE A 12 -25.49 30.23 -84.92
N ALA A 13 -24.84 31.08 -85.66
CA ALA A 13 -23.43 31.50 -85.47
C ALA A 13 -23.30 32.26 -84.11
N LEU A 14 -24.19 33.21 -83.82
CA LEU A 14 -24.23 33.92 -82.54
C LEU A 14 -24.44 32.97 -81.35
N HIS A 15 -25.32 32.02 -81.49
CA HIS A 15 -25.64 31.01 -80.44
C HIS A 15 -24.36 30.14 -80.20
N ASN A 16 -23.70 29.71 -81.24
CA ASN A 16 -22.45 28.94 -81.14
C ASN A 16 -21.30 29.75 -80.51
N LEU A 17 -21.19 31.03 -80.90
CA LEU A 17 -20.21 31.98 -80.32
C LEU A 17 -20.41 32.11 -78.80
N HIS A 18 -21.64 32.43 -78.37
CA HIS A 18 -21.96 32.48 -76.91
C HIS A 18 -21.77 31.16 -76.17
N LYS A 19 -21.98 30.03 -76.82
CA LYS A 19 -21.69 28.72 -76.25
C LYS A 19 -20.21 28.50 -76.09
N THR A 20 -19.39 28.93 -77.04
CA THR A 20 -17.92 28.80 -77.00
C THR A 20 -17.35 29.76 -75.96
N GLU A 21 -17.83 31.02 -75.93
CA GLU A 21 -17.42 32.00 -74.89
C GLU A 21 -17.70 31.47 -73.45
N ARG A 22 -18.88 30.93 -73.22
CA ARG A 22 -19.19 30.31 -71.91
C ARG A 22 -18.29 29.11 -71.59
N ALA A 23 -18.04 28.25 -72.57
CA ALA A 23 -17.13 27.10 -72.41
C ALA A 23 -15.67 27.54 -72.17
N MET A 24 -15.24 28.61 -72.81
CA MET A 24 -13.91 29.22 -72.62
C MET A 24 -13.82 29.86 -71.23
N GLY A 25 -14.88 30.62 -70.81
CA GLY A 25 -14.97 31.19 -69.47
C GLY A 25 -14.82 30.15 -68.37
N VAL A 26 -15.58 29.02 -68.44
CA VAL A 26 -15.48 27.88 -67.51
C VAL A 26 -14.08 27.24 -67.53
N SER A 27 -13.45 27.14 -68.72
CA SER A 27 -12.11 26.55 -68.82
C SER A 27 -11.03 27.47 -68.20
N ILE A 28 -11.13 28.79 -68.41
CA ILE A 28 -10.24 29.79 -67.79
C ILE A 28 -10.42 29.76 -66.25
N GLU A 29 -11.66 29.71 -65.78
CA GLU A 29 -11.94 29.62 -64.37
C GLU A 29 -11.38 28.35 -63.71
N ARG A 30 -11.52 27.18 -64.36
CA ARG A 30 -10.91 25.91 -63.94
C ARG A 30 -9.41 25.96 -63.91
N LEU A 31 -8.79 26.59 -64.92
CA LEU A 31 -7.34 26.74 -65.00
C LEU A 31 -6.82 27.67 -63.89
N SER A 32 -7.52 28.79 -63.66
CA SER A 32 -7.15 29.78 -62.64
C SER A 32 -7.31 29.25 -61.23
N SER A 33 -8.39 28.54 -60.95
CA SER A 33 -8.68 27.97 -59.60
C SER A 33 -7.97 26.67 -59.33
N GLY A 34 -7.49 25.97 -60.36
CA GLY A 34 -6.95 24.62 -60.29
C GLY A 34 -7.99 23.56 -59.92
N LYS A 35 -9.27 23.92 -59.91
CA LYS A 35 -10.36 23.03 -59.53
C LYS A 35 -11.29 22.74 -60.69
N ARG A 36 -11.74 21.50 -60.85
CA ARG A 36 -12.70 21.11 -61.87
C ARG A 36 -14.11 21.60 -61.58
N ILE A 37 -14.50 21.65 -60.28
CA ILE A 37 -15.81 22.07 -59.79
C ILE A 37 -15.60 23.35 -58.99
N ASN A 38 -16.11 24.48 -59.48
CA ASN A 38 -16.00 25.77 -58.80
C ASN A 38 -17.36 26.27 -58.29
N HIS A 39 -18.45 25.90 -58.95
CA HIS A 39 -19.81 26.29 -58.59
C HIS A 39 -20.71 25.06 -58.44
N ALA A 40 -21.76 25.17 -57.62
CA ALA A 40 -22.76 24.14 -57.47
C ALA A 40 -23.48 23.76 -58.81
N GLY A 41 -23.47 24.70 -59.77
CA GLY A 41 -23.99 24.46 -61.13
C GLY A 41 -23.15 23.57 -62.01
N ASP A 42 -21.87 23.38 -61.70
CA ASP A 42 -20.97 22.48 -62.46
C ASP A 42 -21.24 21.01 -62.17
N ASP A 43 -21.38 20.67 -60.87
CA ASP A 43 -21.72 19.34 -60.37
C ASP A 43 -22.06 19.47 -58.87
N ALA A 44 -23.35 19.58 -58.56
CA ALA A 44 -23.81 19.74 -57.19
C ALA A 44 -23.52 18.51 -56.33
N ALA A 45 -23.66 17.30 -56.88
CA ALA A 45 -23.40 16.06 -56.15
C ALA A 45 -21.90 15.83 -55.90
N GLY A 46 -21.05 16.05 -56.91
CA GLY A 46 -19.60 15.96 -56.81
C GLY A 46 -19.03 17.03 -55.89
N GLY A 47 -19.57 18.26 -55.93
CA GLY A 47 -19.22 19.36 -55.03
C GLY A 47 -19.48 19.02 -53.55
N ALA A 48 -20.66 18.55 -53.23
CA ALA A 48 -21.01 18.15 -51.87
C ALA A 48 -20.14 16.99 -51.34
N ILE A 49 -19.77 16.02 -52.19
CA ILE A 49 -18.86 14.94 -51.85
C ILE A 49 -17.43 15.48 -51.62
N ALA A 50 -16.94 16.37 -52.49
CA ALA A 50 -15.63 16.98 -52.38
C ALA A 50 -15.46 17.82 -51.09
N ASP A 51 -16.49 18.62 -50.75
CA ASP A 51 -16.53 19.41 -49.52
C ASP A 51 -16.52 18.51 -48.27
N ARG A 52 -17.31 17.44 -48.25
CA ARG A 52 -17.31 16.46 -47.16
C ARG A 52 -15.95 15.76 -47.06
N MET A 53 -15.34 15.35 -48.16
CA MET A 53 -14.00 14.74 -48.15
C MET A 53 -12.93 15.75 -47.69
N THR A 54 -13.04 17.00 -48.12
CA THR A 54 -12.14 18.07 -47.66
C THR A 54 -12.25 18.30 -46.15
N ALA A 55 -13.46 18.33 -45.61
CA ALA A 55 -13.70 18.41 -44.19
C ALA A 55 -13.13 17.20 -43.42
N GLN A 56 -13.30 15.99 -43.96
CA GLN A 56 -12.71 14.78 -43.38
C GLN A 56 -11.18 14.81 -43.42
N ILE A 57 -10.56 15.23 -44.53
CA ILE A 57 -9.10 15.35 -44.61
C ILE A 57 -8.58 16.36 -43.59
N LYS A 58 -9.21 17.54 -43.47
CA LYS A 58 -8.85 18.53 -42.45
C LYS A 58 -8.99 17.95 -41.03
N GLY A 59 -10.07 17.24 -40.75
CA GLY A 59 -10.31 16.54 -39.48
C GLY A 59 -9.23 15.50 -39.17
N LEU A 60 -8.88 14.67 -40.18
CA LEU A 60 -7.82 13.66 -40.02
C LEU A 60 -6.44 14.29 -39.81
N ASN A 61 -6.13 15.40 -40.54
CA ASN A 61 -4.87 16.10 -40.30
C ASN A 61 -4.75 16.66 -38.87
N MET A 62 -5.85 17.18 -38.31
CA MET A 62 -5.88 17.58 -36.91
C MET A 62 -5.78 16.37 -35.96
N SER A 63 -6.40 15.28 -36.31
CA SER A 63 -6.33 14.04 -35.53
C SER A 63 -4.90 13.46 -35.50
N VAL A 64 -4.17 13.49 -36.61
CA VAL A 64 -2.74 13.10 -36.67
C VAL A 64 -1.91 13.99 -35.74
N ARG A 65 -2.17 15.29 -35.75
CA ARG A 65 -1.48 16.22 -34.83
C ARG A 65 -1.79 15.91 -33.37
N ASN A 66 -3.07 15.75 -33.02
CA ASN A 66 -3.47 15.37 -31.67
C ASN A 66 -2.83 14.05 -31.23
N ALA A 67 -2.74 13.06 -32.13
CA ALA A 67 -2.08 11.78 -31.85
C ALA A 67 -0.57 11.98 -31.60
N SER A 68 0.10 12.85 -32.36
CA SER A 68 1.51 13.19 -32.15
C SER A 68 1.73 13.90 -30.81
N ASP A 69 0.82 14.77 -30.41
CA ASP A 69 0.88 15.46 -29.10
C ASP A 69 0.73 14.45 -27.95
N VAL A 70 -0.21 13.50 -28.06
CA VAL A 70 -0.37 12.39 -27.08
C VAL A 70 0.90 11.53 -27.03
N LEU A 71 1.52 11.23 -28.16
CA LEU A 71 2.74 10.44 -28.19
C LEU A 71 3.90 11.18 -27.49
N SER A 72 4.02 12.49 -27.74
CA SER A 72 5.04 13.32 -27.09
C SER A 72 4.83 13.42 -25.58
N MET A 73 3.58 13.54 -25.15
CA MET A 73 3.21 13.49 -23.73
C MET A 73 3.56 12.14 -23.09
N ALA A 74 3.25 11.03 -23.79
CA ALA A 74 3.57 9.69 -23.30
C ALA A 74 5.09 9.50 -23.13
N GLN A 75 5.90 10.03 -24.06
CA GLN A 75 7.37 9.99 -23.96
C GLN A 75 7.89 10.79 -22.75
N VAL A 76 7.28 11.94 -22.43
CA VAL A 76 7.65 12.71 -21.23
C VAL A 76 7.30 11.90 -19.98
N ALA A 77 6.13 11.29 -19.93
CA ALA A 77 5.72 10.44 -18.81
C ALA A 77 6.64 9.21 -18.67
N GLU A 78 7.00 8.54 -19.78
CA GLU A 78 7.93 7.40 -19.79
C GLU A 78 9.31 7.78 -19.23
N GLY A 79 9.86 8.94 -19.64
CA GLY A 79 11.13 9.41 -19.09
C GLY A 79 11.10 9.65 -17.58
N ALA A 80 10.00 10.19 -17.06
CA ALA A 80 9.82 10.39 -15.64
C ALA A 80 9.59 9.08 -14.88
N LEU A 81 8.91 8.10 -15.49
CA LEU A 81 8.74 6.75 -14.93
C LEU A 81 10.07 6.00 -14.86
N ASP A 82 10.93 6.14 -15.85
CA ASP A 82 12.28 5.55 -15.83
C ASP A 82 13.12 6.12 -14.70
N GLU A 83 13.05 7.43 -14.46
CA GLU A 83 13.76 8.06 -13.34
C GLU A 83 13.20 7.59 -11.99
N SER A 84 11.89 7.55 -11.87
CA SER A 84 11.21 7.03 -10.67
C SER A 84 11.60 5.57 -10.38
N SER A 85 11.71 4.74 -11.42
CA SER A 85 12.15 3.35 -11.28
C SER A 85 13.58 3.24 -10.73
N LYS A 86 14.51 4.10 -11.18
CA LYS A 86 15.88 4.13 -10.65
C LYS A 86 15.91 4.56 -9.18
N VAL A 87 15.12 5.57 -8.81
CA VAL A 87 15.00 6.01 -7.41
C VAL A 87 14.47 4.87 -6.54
N LEU A 88 13.42 4.17 -6.97
CA LEU A 88 12.86 3.02 -6.23
C LEU A 88 13.86 1.87 -6.11
N GLN A 89 14.66 1.60 -7.16
CA GLN A 89 15.73 0.60 -7.09
C GLN A 89 16.78 1.00 -6.06
N ARG A 90 17.16 2.28 -6.01
CA ARG A 90 18.12 2.79 -5.02
C ARG A 90 17.59 2.68 -3.59
N ILE A 91 16.32 3.01 -3.37
CA ILE A 91 15.67 2.81 -2.05
C ILE A 91 15.70 1.32 -1.66
N ARG A 92 15.45 0.42 -2.60
CA ARG A 92 15.55 -1.02 -2.34
C ARG A 92 16.96 -1.46 -1.98
N GLU A 93 17.98 -0.94 -2.64
CA GLU A 93 19.39 -1.21 -2.29
C GLU A 93 19.69 -0.78 -0.86
N LEU A 94 19.28 0.44 -0.47
CA LEU A 94 19.45 0.96 0.89
C LEU A 94 18.70 0.09 1.92
N ALA A 95 17.50 -0.36 1.60
CA ALA A 95 16.72 -1.24 2.48
C ALA A 95 17.42 -2.60 2.68
N ILE A 96 17.96 -3.21 1.62
CA ILE A 96 18.73 -4.46 1.72
C ILE A 96 20.02 -4.24 2.52
N GLN A 97 20.71 -3.13 2.32
CA GLN A 97 21.90 -2.78 3.09
C GLN A 97 21.58 -2.58 4.57
N SER A 98 20.49 -1.88 4.88
CA SER A 98 20.04 -1.66 6.26
C SER A 98 19.60 -2.93 6.98
N ALA A 99 19.14 -3.94 6.24
CA ALA A 99 18.74 -5.24 6.78
C ALA A 99 19.92 -6.13 7.22
N SER A 100 21.16 -5.71 6.95
CA SER A 100 22.34 -6.45 7.40
C SER A 100 22.58 -6.27 8.89
N ASP A 101 22.81 -7.37 9.62
CA ASP A 101 23.12 -7.38 11.05
C ASP A 101 24.48 -6.74 11.37
N LEU A 102 25.31 -6.47 10.36
CA LEU A 102 26.60 -5.79 10.52
C LEU A 102 26.46 -4.26 10.69
N MET A 103 25.27 -3.71 10.44
CA MET A 103 24.98 -2.28 10.53
C MET A 103 24.63 -1.87 11.95
N ASN A 104 25.30 -0.84 12.45
CA ASN A 104 24.94 -0.23 13.72
C ASN A 104 23.78 0.79 13.58
N GLY A 105 23.25 1.27 14.72
CA GLY A 105 22.09 2.17 14.72
C GLY A 105 22.36 3.52 14.02
N GLU A 106 23.56 4.09 14.14
CA GLU A 106 23.94 5.35 13.45
C GLU A 106 24.01 5.15 11.93
N GLU A 107 24.59 4.05 11.47
CA GLU A 107 24.67 3.74 10.04
C GLU A 107 23.28 3.55 9.43
N ARG A 108 22.38 2.87 10.13
CA ARG A 108 20.97 2.74 9.70
C ARG A 108 20.26 4.11 9.64
N LEU A 109 20.56 5.03 10.57
CA LEU A 109 20.04 6.40 10.55
C LEU A 109 20.52 7.19 9.33
N TYR A 110 21.80 7.03 8.92
CA TYR A 110 22.30 7.65 7.68
C TYR A 110 21.60 7.09 6.44
N LEU A 111 21.43 5.77 6.36
CA LEU A 111 20.68 5.13 5.26
C LEU A 111 19.24 5.60 5.23
N GLN A 112 18.59 5.75 6.39
CA GLN A 112 17.22 6.28 6.48
C GLN A 112 17.13 7.73 6.00
N THR A 113 18.14 8.55 6.31
CA THR A 113 18.20 9.94 5.84
C THR A 113 18.33 10.01 4.32
N GLU A 114 19.18 9.15 3.71
CA GLU A 114 19.30 9.04 2.26
C GLU A 114 17.98 8.55 1.63
N ALA A 115 17.34 7.53 2.22
CA ALA A 115 16.05 7.04 1.75
C ALA A 115 14.96 8.11 1.78
N ASN A 116 14.90 8.91 2.84
CA ASN A 116 13.95 10.03 2.94
C ASN A 116 14.18 11.10 1.86
N GLN A 117 15.44 11.39 1.51
CA GLN A 117 15.75 12.31 0.40
C GLN A 117 15.31 11.75 -0.95
N LEU A 118 15.51 10.44 -1.17
CA LEU A 118 15.05 9.76 -2.39
C LEU A 118 13.52 9.72 -2.48
N ILE A 119 12.81 9.53 -1.38
CA ILE A 119 11.34 9.61 -1.32
C ILE A 119 10.86 11.02 -1.68
N ALA A 120 11.52 12.05 -1.15
CA ALA A 120 11.19 13.43 -1.50
C ALA A 120 11.46 13.73 -2.98
N GLU A 121 12.54 13.18 -3.56
CA GLU A 121 12.84 13.30 -4.99
C GLU A 121 11.80 12.59 -5.85
N LEU A 122 11.34 11.41 -5.45
CA LEU A 122 10.28 10.68 -6.13
C LEU A 122 8.98 11.50 -6.17
N ASP A 123 8.59 12.12 -5.04
CA ASP A 123 7.40 13.00 -5.00
C ASP A 123 7.59 14.26 -5.85
N ARG A 124 8.82 14.81 -5.90
CA ARG A 124 9.16 15.93 -6.76
C ARG A 124 9.02 15.57 -8.24
N VAL A 125 9.55 14.44 -8.68
CA VAL A 125 9.40 13.94 -10.06
C VAL A 125 7.93 13.79 -10.42
N ALA A 126 7.13 13.19 -9.53
CA ALA A 126 5.70 12.98 -9.77
C ALA A 126 4.91 14.30 -9.87
N ARG A 127 5.30 15.33 -9.12
CA ARG A 127 4.63 16.61 -9.06
C ARG A 127 5.05 17.57 -10.17
N ASP A 128 6.35 17.62 -10.45
CA ASP A 128 6.95 18.62 -11.35
C ASP A 128 6.92 18.19 -12.82
N THR A 129 6.65 16.89 -13.10
CA THR A 129 6.54 16.40 -14.49
C THR A 129 5.25 16.89 -15.12
N THR A 130 5.38 17.89 -16.00
CA THR A 130 4.25 18.50 -16.70
C THR A 130 4.45 18.43 -18.21
N PHE A 131 3.35 18.35 -18.96
CA PHE A 131 3.30 18.53 -20.40
C PHE A 131 2.30 19.63 -20.73
N ASN A 132 2.75 20.71 -21.35
CA ASN A 132 1.94 21.90 -21.64
C ASN A 132 1.18 22.42 -20.38
N GLU A 133 1.90 22.57 -19.25
CA GLU A 133 1.39 22.98 -17.93
C GLU A 133 0.40 22.03 -17.27
N ILE A 134 0.18 20.84 -17.85
CA ILE A 134 -0.69 19.81 -17.27
C ILE A 134 0.21 18.76 -16.60
N ALA A 135 0.01 18.52 -15.30
CA ALA A 135 0.69 17.44 -14.60
C ALA A 135 0.23 16.09 -15.17
N VAL A 136 1.18 15.18 -15.42
CA VAL A 136 0.90 13.88 -16.06
C VAL A 136 0.99 12.71 -15.09
N LEU A 137 1.64 12.87 -13.91
CA LEU A 137 1.93 11.79 -12.97
C LEU A 137 1.32 12.00 -11.56
N ASP A 138 0.59 13.08 -11.34
CA ASP A 138 -0.01 13.43 -10.04
C ASP A 138 -1.38 12.78 -9.79
N GLY A 139 -1.88 11.98 -10.74
CA GLY A 139 -3.19 11.34 -10.70
C GLY A 139 -4.34 12.18 -11.24
N THR A 140 -4.11 13.44 -11.62
CA THR A 140 -5.15 14.29 -12.27
C THR A 140 -5.33 13.94 -13.74
N PHE A 141 -4.39 13.16 -14.30
CA PHE A 141 -4.39 12.70 -15.69
C PHE A 141 -5.09 11.35 -15.82
N ALA A 142 -6.35 11.26 -15.39
CA ALA A 142 -7.18 10.08 -15.53
C ALA A 142 -8.24 10.28 -16.62
N ASP A 143 -8.48 9.24 -17.41
CA ASP A 143 -9.55 9.17 -18.43
C ASP A 143 -9.59 10.37 -19.41
N ARG A 144 -8.42 10.90 -19.79
CA ARG A 144 -8.33 12.00 -20.75
C ARG A 144 -8.60 11.49 -22.16
N ARG A 145 -9.57 12.11 -22.83
CA ARG A 145 -9.99 11.74 -24.19
C ARG A 145 -9.32 12.63 -25.22
N PHE A 146 -8.68 11.98 -26.21
CA PHE A 146 -8.04 12.64 -27.34
C PHE A 146 -8.74 12.23 -28.63
N GLN A 147 -9.18 13.20 -29.42
CA GLN A 147 -9.81 12.96 -30.71
C GLN A 147 -8.74 12.58 -31.74
N ILE A 148 -8.75 11.32 -32.19
CA ILE A 148 -7.78 10.73 -33.14
C ILE A 148 -8.39 10.40 -34.50
N GLY A 149 -9.66 10.73 -34.70
CA GLY A 149 -10.36 10.51 -35.95
C GLY A 149 -11.21 11.70 -36.33
N SER A 150 -11.82 11.65 -37.52
CA SER A 150 -12.67 12.71 -38.06
C SER A 150 -14.13 12.66 -37.59
N LYS A 151 -14.54 11.58 -36.91
CA LYS A 151 -15.91 11.34 -36.44
C LYS A 151 -15.99 11.43 -34.93
N GLU A 152 -17.18 11.71 -34.43
CA GLU A 152 -17.48 12.00 -33.03
C GLU A 152 -16.99 10.93 -32.02
N ARG A 153 -16.96 9.66 -32.36
CA ARG A 153 -16.57 8.56 -31.46
C ARG A 153 -15.17 8.01 -31.70
N GLU A 154 -14.42 8.62 -32.57
CA GLU A 154 -13.05 8.20 -32.89
C GLU A 154 -12.04 8.88 -31.92
N ALA A 155 -12.15 8.61 -30.63
CA ALA A 155 -11.27 9.13 -29.59
C ALA A 155 -10.52 8.00 -28.87
N ALA A 156 -9.26 8.21 -28.55
CA ALA A 156 -8.51 7.37 -27.63
C ALA A 156 -8.60 7.96 -26.22
N THR A 157 -8.80 7.10 -25.24
CA THR A 157 -8.71 7.47 -23.83
C THR A 157 -7.34 7.06 -23.31
N VAL A 158 -6.63 7.99 -22.69
CA VAL A 158 -5.34 7.76 -22.04
C VAL A 158 -5.48 8.07 -20.58
N SER A 159 -5.03 7.13 -19.76
CA SER A 159 -4.98 7.28 -18.30
C SER A 159 -3.57 6.97 -17.81
N ILE A 160 -3.01 7.83 -16.98
CA ILE A 160 -1.71 7.63 -16.36
C ILE A 160 -1.93 7.56 -14.85
N GLY A 161 -1.35 6.54 -14.21
CA GLY A 161 -1.49 6.33 -12.78
C GLY A 161 -0.85 7.45 -11.95
N ASN A 162 -1.30 7.59 -10.72
CA ASN A 162 -0.71 8.51 -9.76
C ASN A 162 0.61 7.95 -9.24
N LEU A 163 1.71 8.70 -9.42
CA LEU A 163 3.06 8.33 -9.01
C LEU A 163 3.51 9.04 -7.72
N ARG A 164 2.65 9.82 -7.08
CA ARG A 164 2.96 10.47 -5.81
C ARG A 164 3.23 9.46 -4.70
N THR A 165 4.18 9.75 -3.84
CA THR A 165 4.60 8.87 -2.74
C THR A 165 3.46 8.48 -1.81
N GLU A 166 2.44 9.32 -1.66
CA GLU A 166 1.22 9.05 -0.89
C GLU A 166 0.30 7.98 -1.55
N LYS A 167 0.51 7.68 -2.84
CA LYS A 167 -0.32 6.78 -3.64
C LYS A 167 0.44 5.60 -4.24
N ILE A 168 1.77 5.69 -4.26
CA ILE A 168 2.64 4.57 -4.62
C ILE A 168 2.84 3.71 -3.39
N GLY A 169 2.62 2.42 -3.51
CA GLY A 169 2.80 1.45 -2.46
C GLY A 169 1.58 0.56 -2.33
N ASN A 170 1.62 -0.29 -1.33
CA ASN A 170 0.50 -1.14 -1.02
C ASN A 170 -0.53 -0.39 -0.16
N HIS A 171 -1.80 -0.56 -0.46
CA HIS A 171 -2.84 -0.28 0.50
C HIS A 171 -2.73 -1.31 1.62
N ILE A 172 -2.59 -0.84 2.85
CA ILE A 172 -2.43 -1.70 4.01
C ILE A 172 -3.62 -1.49 4.93
N VAL A 173 -4.34 -2.55 5.21
CA VAL A 173 -5.31 -2.62 6.30
C VAL A 173 -4.68 -3.47 7.40
N ARG A 174 -4.61 -2.92 8.60
CA ARG A 174 -4.11 -3.60 9.79
C ARG A 174 -5.25 -3.87 10.73
N THR A 175 -5.23 -5.03 11.34
CA THR A 175 -6.06 -5.28 12.51
C THR A 175 -5.49 -4.44 13.65
N SER A 176 -6.26 -3.47 14.13
CA SER A 176 -5.83 -2.54 15.17
C SER A 176 -6.55 -2.84 16.49
N ALA A 177 -5.81 -2.83 17.57
CA ALA A 177 -6.39 -2.92 18.90
C ALA A 177 -6.95 -1.55 19.34
N THR A 178 -8.21 -1.26 19.05
CA THR A 178 -8.92 -0.17 19.70
C THR A 178 -9.80 -0.76 20.80
N ALA A 179 -9.69 -0.25 22.02
CA ALA A 179 -10.49 -0.77 23.14
C ALA A 179 -11.99 -0.67 22.82
N GLY A 180 -12.64 -1.83 22.68
CA GLY A 180 -14.10 -1.92 22.48
C GLY A 180 -14.56 -2.49 21.15
N GLU A 181 -13.64 -2.82 20.20
CA GLU A 181 -13.96 -3.56 18.99
C GLU A 181 -13.10 -4.83 18.91
N ASP A 182 -13.60 -5.92 18.34
CA ASP A 182 -12.98 -7.24 18.35
C ASP A 182 -11.56 -7.20 17.77
N ASN A 183 -10.56 -7.33 18.63
CA ASN A 183 -9.16 -7.04 18.32
C ASN A 183 -8.31 -8.28 18.29
N LEU A 184 -7.62 -8.50 17.18
CA LEU A 184 -6.69 -9.59 16.95
C LEU A 184 -5.33 -9.43 17.67
N ALA A 185 -5.12 -8.43 18.50
CA ALA A 185 -3.86 -8.25 19.20
C ALA A 185 -4.08 -7.71 20.62
N THR A 186 -4.49 -8.56 21.52
CA THR A 186 -4.62 -8.22 22.94
C THR A 186 -3.83 -9.21 23.79
N ALA A 187 -3.17 -8.71 24.83
CA ALA A 187 -2.68 -9.56 25.90
C ALA A 187 -3.90 -9.97 26.76
N ALA A 188 -4.21 -11.25 26.82
CA ALA A 188 -5.29 -11.80 27.62
C ALA A 188 -4.75 -12.78 28.66
N LEU A 189 -5.31 -12.77 29.87
CA LEU A 189 -4.98 -13.75 30.92
C LEU A 189 -5.46 -15.14 30.49
N ARG A 190 -4.60 -16.16 30.60
CA ARG A 190 -4.96 -17.53 30.29
C ARG A 190 -6.04 -18.04 31.21
N GLY A 191 -7.17 -18.50 30.66
CA GLY A 191 -8.35 -18.95 31.39
C GLY A 191 -9.58 -18.09 31.13
N THR A 192 -9.46 -16.93 30.54
CA THR A 192 -10.52 -16.26 29.81
C THR A 192 -10.44 -16.73 28.35
N THR A 193 -11.56 -16.97 27.73
CA THR A 193 -11.70 -17.39 26.32
C THR A 193 -10.75 -16.57 25.44
N ASP A 194 -9.99 -17.24 24.59
CA ASP A 194 -9.22 -16.59 23.55
C ASP A 194 -10.13 -15.60 22.80
N THR A 195 -9.60 -14.43 22.47
CA THR A 195 -10.41 -13.30 22.01
C THR A 195 -10.79 -13.37 20.53
N VAL A 196 -10.27 -14.36 19.79
CA VAL A 196 -10.67 -14.55 18.40
C VAL A 196 -11.97 -15.34 18.34
N ALA A 197 -13.07 -14.64 18.04
CA ALA A 197 -14.38 -15.24 17.85
C ALA A 197 -14.43 -15.99 16.52
N ASP A 198 -15.38 -16.93 16.41
CA ASP A 198 -15.74 -17.59 15.16
C ASP A 198 -16.53 -16.60 14.30
N GLU A 199 -15.87 -15.74 13.55
CA GLU A 199 -16.47 -14.69 12.74
C GLU A 199 -15.83 -14.63 11.35
N ASP A 200 -16.66 -14.71 10.33
CA ASP A 200 -16.24 -14.60 8.95
C ASP A 200 -16.19 -13.15 8.50
N PHE A 201 -15.18 -12.77 7.76
CA PHE A 201 -15.12 -11.47 7.10
C PHE A 201 -14.95 -11.60 5.59
N THR A 202 -15.44 -10.61 4.84
CA THR A 202 -15.39 -10.63 3.37
C THR A 202 -14.42 -9.57 2.85
N ILE A 203 -13.42 -10.01 2.10
CA ILE A 203 -12.48 -9.13 1.40
C ILE A 203 -13.05 -8.77 0.03
N HIS A 204 -13.19 -7.48 -0.24
CA HIS A 204 -13.54 -6.93 -1.55
C HIS A 204 -12.31 -6.31 -2.19
N GLY A 205 -11.63 -7.08 -3.03
CA GLY A 205 -10.43 -6.64 -3.74
C GLY A 205 -10.70 -6.31 -5.22
N LEU A 206 -9.65 -5.94 -5.95
CA LEU A 206 -9.73 -5.58 -7.37
C LEU A 206 -10.22 -6.74 -8.25
N LEU A 207 -9.82 -7.98 -7.95
CA LEU A 207 -10.13 -9.17 -8.75
C LEU A 207 -11.51 -9.75 -8.43
N GLY A 208 -12.07 -9.42 -7.27
CA GLY A 208 -13.36 -9.92 -6.80
C GLY A 208 -13.49 -9.87 -5.28
N SER A 209 -14.49 -10.57 -4.76
CA SER A 209 -14.72 -10.69 -3.32
C SER A 209 -14.70 -12.14 -2.87
N LYS A 210 -14.16 -12.36 -1.66
CA LYS A 210 -14.09 -13.68 -1.04
C LYS A 210 -14.32 -13.55 0.46
N THR A 211 -15.18 -14.41 1.00
CA THR A 211 -15.35 -14.58 2.45
C THR A 211 -14.24 -15.47 2.98
N ILE A 212 -13.62 -15.04 4.04
CA ILE A 212 -12.58 -15.73 4.80
C ILE A 212 -13.23 -16.28 6.05
N ASP A 213 -13.15 -17.59 6.23
CA ASP A 213 -13.62 -18.32 7.39
C ASP A 213 -12.56 -18.22 8.50
N VAL A 214 -12.93 -17.64 9.66
CA VAL A 214 -12.07 -17.49 10.83
C VAL A 214 -12.62 -18.36 11.93
N VAL A 215 -11.99 -19.49 12.18
CA VAL A 215 -12.36 -20.38 13.28
C VAL A 215 -12.00 -19.77 14.63
N ALA A 216 -12.79 -20.06 15.66
CA ALA A 216 -12.49 -19.63 17.03
C ALA A 216 -11.08 -20.10 17.44
N ASN A 217 -10.32 -19.22 18.10
CA ASN A 217 -8.94 -19.41 18.50
C ASN A 217 -7.94 -19.53 17.34
N ALA A 218 -8.28 -19.00 16.16
CA ALA A 218 -7.33 -18.92 15.06
C ALA A 218 -6.22 -17.93 15.39
N SER A 219 -4.95 -18.34 15.19
CA SER A 219 -3.83 -17.40 15.29
C SER A 219 -3.83 -16.41 14.13
N ALA A 220 -3.13 -15.29 14.27
CA ALA A 220 -2.95 -14.34 13.17
C ALA A 220 -2.32 -14.98 11.93
N LYS A 221 -1.47 -16.01 12.13
CA LYS A 221 -0.93 -16.83 11.05
C LYS A 221 -2.01 -17.55 10.26
N ASP A 222 -2.93 -18.23 10.94
CA ASP A 222 -3.99 -19.01 10.28
C ASP A 222 -4.88 -18.09 9.44
N ILE A 223 -5.19 -16.90 9.96
CA ILE A 223 -5.97 -15.88 9.25
C ILE A 223 -5.18 -15.36 8.03
N ALA A 224 -3.89 -15.06 8.18
CA ALA A 224 -3.07 -14.61 7.06
C ALA A 224 -2.93 -15.69 5.97
N GLU A 225 -2.82 -16.97 6.35
CA GLU A 225 -2.82 -18.09 5.39
C GLU A 225 -4.16 -18.18 4.64
N ALA A 226 -5.29 -18.03 5.34
CA ALA A 226 -6.62 -18.05 4.71
C ALA A 226 -6.80 -16.89 3.72
N VAL A 227 -6.32 -15.68 4.05
CA VAL A 227 -6.30 -14.54 3.13
C VAL A 227 -5.40 -14.81 1.92
N ASN A 228 -4.20 -15.38 2.13
CA ASN A 228 -3.27 -15.69 1.06
C ASN A 228 -3.80 -16.78 0.10
N ILE A 229 -4.57 -17.74 0.59
CA ILE A 229 -5.27 -18.72 -0.26
C ILE A 229 -6.30 -18.02 -1.17
N ALA A 230 -6.90 -16.92 -0.70
CA ALA A 230 -7.86 -16.14 -1.46
C ALA A 230 -7.20 -15.10 -2.41
N PHE A 231 -5.88 -15.01 -2.46
CA PHE A 231 -5.13 -14.03 -3.26
C PHE A 231 -5.53 -14.01 -4.73
N ASP A 232 -5.62 -15.17 -5.37
CA ASP A 232 -5.97 -15.28 -6.81
C ASP A 232 -7.37 -14.73 -7.14
N SER A 233 -8.26 -14.68 -6.15
CA SER A 233 -9.62 -14.18 -6.32
C SER A 233 -9.83 -12.74 -5.86
N THR A 234 -8.96 -12.23 -4.98
CA THR A 234 -9.12 -10.89 -4.39
C THR A 234 -8.00 -9.93 -4.79
N GLY A 235 -6.79 -10.44 -5.06
CA GLY A 235 -5.58 -9.63 -5.25
C GLY A 235 -5.02 -9.05 -3.94
N VAL A 236 -5.46 -9.58 -2.78
CA VAL A 236 -5.03 -9.16 -1.44
C VAL A 236 -4.17 -10.26 -0.84
N SER A 237 -2.98 -9.90 -0.36
CA SER A 237 -2.09 -10.76 0.42
C SER A 237 -2.07 -10.32 1.87
N ALA A 238 -1.69 -11.22 2.78
CA ALA A 238 -1.57 -10.90 4.20
C ALA A 238 -0.24 -11.39 4.77
N THR A 239 0.26 -10.66 5.74
CA THR A 239 1.36 -11.06 6.62
C THR A 239 0.90 -10.97 8.05
N ALA A 240 1.38 -11.85 8.90
CA ALA A 240 1.07 -11.86 10.32
C ALA A 240 2.34 -11.71 11.14
N SER A 241 2.23 -11.07 12.29
CA SER A 241 3.31 -11.00 13.27
C SER A 241 2.73 -10.81 14.66
N THR A 242 3.43 -11.32 15.68
CA THR A 242 3.03 -11.15 17.08
C THR A 242 4.14 -10.43 17.80
N ASN A 243 3.82 -9.29 18.41
CA ASN A 243 4.76 -8.47 19.12
C ASN A 243 4.22 -8.15 20.53
N LEU A 244 5.10 -8.22 21.50
CA LEU A 244 4.80 -7.81 22.86
C LEU A 244 6.02 -7.22 23.55
N LYS A 245 5.80 -6.46 24.60
CA LYS A 245 6.84 -6.02 25.52
C LYS A 245 6.64 -6.63 26.91
N ILE A 246 7.73 -6.91 27.55
CA ILE A 246 7.78 -7.39 28.93
C ILE A 246 8.59 -6.41 29.76
N GLN A 247 8.04 -6.02 30.89
CA GLN A 247 8.72 -5.22 31.91
C GLN A 247 8.69 -5.96 33.26
N GLY A 248 9.81 -6.04 33.91
CA GLY A 248 9.88 -6.64 35.26
C GLY A 248 9.70 -5.57 36.33
N LEU A 249 8.83 -5.81 37.31
CA LEU A 249 8.56 -4.90 38.39
C LEU A 249 8.58 -5.66 39.75
N ALA A 250 9.19 -5.06 40.77
CA ALA A 250 9.14 -5.46 42.14
C ALA A 250 8.28 -4.48 42.96
N THR A 251 7.62 -4.93 44.01
CA THR A 251 7.02 -4.00 44.97
C THR A 251 8.06 -3.41 45.92
N SER A 252 7.74 -2.22 46.46
CA SER A 252 8.67 -1.49 47.32
C SER A 252 9.16 -2.34 48.50
N GLY A 253 10.47 -2.43 48.66
CA GLY A 253 11.14 -3.18 49.73
C GLY A 253 11.67 -4.56 49.32
N ASN A 254 11.36 -5.05 48.10
CA ASN A 254 11.80 -6.36 47.60
C ASN A 254 12.57 -6.23 46.26
N GLU A 255 13.31 -5.17 46.11
CA GLU A 255 14.23 -4.95 45.00
C GLU A 255 15.42 -5.92 45.11
N GLY A 256 15.82 -6.51 44.00
CA GLY A 256 17.01 -7.36 43.99
C GLY A 256 17.06 -8.38 42.86
N SER A 257 17.99 -9.29 42.98
CA SER A 257 18.17 -10.38 42.02
C SER A 257 17.25 -11.55 42.39
N ALA A 258 16.54 -12.03 41.38
CA ALA A 258 15.69 -13.21 41.46
C ALA A 258 16.00 -14.17 40.31
N THR A 259 15.71 -15.45 40.47
CA THR A 259 15.70 -16.39 39.37
C THR A 259 14.31 -16.52 38.82
N LEU A 260 14.08 -15.98 37.62
CA LEU A 260 12.82 -16.08 36.91
C LEU A 260 12.78 -17.37 36.10
N SER A 261 11.74 -18.17 36.27
CA SER A 261 11.40 -19.30 35.41
C SER A 261 10.07 -19.01 34.71
N ILE A 262 10.01 -19.19 33.41
CA ILE A 262 8.83 -18.93 32.60
C ILE A 262 8.77 -19.94 31.44
N GLY A 263 7.58 -20.45 31.15
CA GLY A 263 7.31 -21.22 29.95
C GLY A 263 6.97 -20.32 28.78
N ILE A 264 7.65 -20.50 27.65
CA ILE A 264 7.37 -19.74 26.41
C ILE A 264 6.91 -20.70 25.33
N GLN A 265 5.76 -20.38 24.75
CA GLN A 265 5.22 -21.06 23.57
C GLN A 265 4.98 -20.03 22.47
N GLY A 266 5.39 -20.36 21.26
CA GLY A 266 5.14 -19.60 20.05
C GLY A 266 4.82 -20.60 18.93
N LYS A 267 5.80 -20.93 18.09
CA LYS A 267 5.69 -21.96 17.04
C LYS A 267 5.62 -23.41 17.61
N ASN A 268 6.20 -23.64 18.76
CA ASN A 268 6.20 -24.93 19.46
C ASN A 268 4.81 -25.23 20.06
N THR A 269 4.40 -26.50 20.05
CA THR A 269 3.10 -26.96 20.59
C THR A 269 3.10 -27.12 22.12
N THR A 270 4.25 -27.17 22.73
CA THR A 270 4.45 -27.31 24.20
C THR A 270 5.34 -26.18 24.70
N ALA A 271 4.96 -25.53 25.78
CA ALA A 271 5.74 -24.45 26.35
C ALA A 271 7.17 -24.91 26.70
N ARG A 272 8.16 -24.09 26.32
CA ARG A 272 9.57 -24.30 26.68
C ARG A 272 9.88 -23.51 27.94
N THR A 273 10.23 -24.18 29.03
CA THR A 273 10.64 -23.54 30.26
C THR A 273 12.03 -22.91 30.09
N ILE A 274 12.13 -21.63 30.39
CA ILE A 274 13.33 -20.81 30.35
C ILE A 274 13.58 -20.27 31.75
N SER A 275 14.82 -20.40 32.23
CA SER A 275 15.22 -19.84 33.53
C SER A 275 16.33 -18.82 33.35
N ALA A 276 16.18 -17.67 33.98
CA ALA A 276 17.14 -16.56 33.90
C ALA A 276 17.25 -15.81 35.22
N GLY A 277 18.45 -15.44 35.62
CA GLY A 277 18.65 -14.50 36.72
C GLY A 277 18.31 -13.09 36.25
N VAL A 278 17.37 -12.44 36.90
CA VAL A 278 16.92 -11.07 36.63
C VAL A 278 17.13 -10.16 37.85
N THR A 279 17.33 -8.89 37.64
CA THR A 279 17.31 -7.89 38.71
C THR A 279 16.05 -7.06 38.56
N LEU A 280 15.23 -6.99 39.58
CA LEU A 280 13.96 -6.29 39.58
C LEU A 280 14.04 -5.02 40.43
N GLY A 281 13.55 -3.92 39.88
CA GLY A 281 13.41 -2.64 40.54
C GLY A 281 11.95 -2.25 40.73
N THR A 282 11.69 -1.30 41.65
CA THR A 282 10.35 -0.82 41.97
C THR A 282 9.78 0.19 40.98
N ALA A 283 10.59 0.74 40.13
CA ALA A 283 10.17 1.71 39.11
C ALA A 283 10.41 1.17 37.70
N VAL A 284 9.58 1.61 36.76
CA VAL A 284 9.79 1.33 35.35
C VAL A 284 11.18 1.84 34.93
N GLY A 285 11.95 1.01 34.22
CA GLY A 285 13.31 1.34 33.80
C GLY A 285 14.44 1.03 34.80
N THR A 286 14.14 0.42 35.95
CA THR A 286 15.16 0.07 36.97
C THR A 286 15.52 -1.41 37.04
N SER A 287 14.82 -2.26 36.28
CA SER A 287 15.09 -3.70 36.21
C SER A 287 16.20 -4.01 35.20
N ASP A 288 16.90 -5.15 35.35
CA ASP A 288 17.83 -5.67 34.35
C ASP A 288 17.36 -7.07 33.89
N LEU A 289 16.86 -7.12 32.69
CA LEU A 289 16.31 -8.30 32.02
C LEU A 289 17.26 -8.88 30.94
N THR A 290 18.55 -8.50 30.97
CA THR A 290 19.55 -8.91 29.97
C THR A 290 19.63 -10.46 29.86
N ASN A 291 19.68 -11.14 30.98
CA ASN A 291 19.77 -12.61 30.96
C ASN A 291 18.50 -13.28 30.47
N LEU A 292 17.32 -12.67 30.75
CA LEU A 292 16.06 -13.16 30.21
C LEU A 292 16.04 -13.07 28.69
N SER A 293 16.41 -11.94 28.12
CA SER A 293 16.51 -11.75 26.67
C SER A 293 17.47 -12.77 26.02
N ASN A 294 18.64 -12.98 26.62
CA ASN A 294 19.62 -13.95 26.13
C ASN A 294 19.10 -15.40 26.20
N SER A 295 18.42 -15.73 27.30
CA SER A 295 17.86 -17.08 27.49
C SER A 295 16.70 -17.37 26.53
N ILE A 296 15.85 -16.39 26.23
CA ILE A 296 14.80 -16.51 25.22
C ILE A 296 15.45 -16.73 23.83
N ASN A 297 16.44 -15.93 23.46
CA ASN A 297 17.12 -16.02 22.19
C ASN A 297 17.86 -17.35 21.98
N ALA A 298 18.31 -18.00 23.06
CA ALA A 298 18.93 -19.32 22.98
C ALA A 298 17.95 -20.41 22.47
N TYR A 299 16.65 -20.20 22.63
CA TYR A 299 15.59 -21.12 22.18
C TYR A 299 14.76 -20.56 21.03
N SER A 300 15.21 -19.47 20.38
CA SER A 300 14.47 -18.81 19.30
C SER A 300 14.21 -19.72 18.09
N ALA A 301 15.12 -20.65 17.78
CA ALA A 301 14.95 -21.62 16.70
C ALA A 301 13.79 -22.61 16.98
N GLU A 302 13.53 -22.95 18.25
CA GLU A 302 12.47 -23.85 18.67
C GLU A 302 11.12 -23.12 18.82
N THR A 303 11.13 -21.97 19.49
CA THR A 303 9.93 -21.20 19.81
C THR A 303 9.47 -20.26 18.68
N GLY A 304 10.38 -19.88 17.77
CA GLY A 304 10.16 -18.83 16.77
C GLY A 304 10.12 -17.43 17.37
N VAL A 305 10.35 -17.29 18.69
CA VAL A 305 10.29 -16.01 19.40
C VAL A 305 11.70 -15.43 19.52
N VAL A 306 11.85 -14.17 19.10
CA VAL A 306 13.11 -13.41 19.21
C VAL A 306 12.92 -12.31 20.26
N ALA A 307 13.91 -12.15 21.11
CA ALA A 307 13.92 -11.15 22.18
C ALA A 307 14.92 -10.03 21.87
N VAL A 308 14.46 -8.78 21.91
CA VAL A 308 15.29 -7.58 21.77
C VAL A 308 15.24 -6.78 23.08
N LEU A 309 16.39 -6.50 23.65
CA LEU A 309 16.51 -5.75 24.91
C LEU A 309 16.52 -4.25 24.60
N SER A 310 15.78 -3.48 25.39
CA SER A 310 15.83 -2.00 25.31
C SER A 310 17.18 -1.44 25.81
N ALA A 311 17.47 -0.19 25.49
CA ALA A 311 18.71 0.46 25.88
C ALA A 311 18.88 0.61 27.40
N ASP A 312 17.77 0.73 28.14
CA ASP A 312 17.73 0.81 29.60
C ASP A 312 17.79 -0.57 30.29
N LYS A 313 17.77 -1.67 29.50
CA LYS A 313 17.78 -3.07 29.95
C LYS A 313 16.54 -3.51 30.75
N ALA A 314 15.58 -2.65 30.94
CA ALA A 314 14.42 -2.90 31.77
C ALA A 314 13.21 -3.42 30.99
N THR A 315 13.26 -3.34 29.68
CA THR A 315 12.20 -3.78 28.76
C THR A 315 12.75 -4.79 27.77
N VAL A 316 12.05 -5.89 27.57
CA VAL A 316 12.33 -6.88 26.53
C VAL A 316 11.17 -6.89 25.56
N TYR A 317 11.45 -6.67 24.30
CA TYR A 317 10.50 -6.81 23.20
C TYR A 317 10.59 -8.20 22.64
N LEU A 318 9.48 -8.92 22.57
CA LEU A 318 9.40 -10.21 21.93
C LEU A 318 8.69 -10.08 20.59
N THR A 319 9.26 -10.69 19.57
CA THR A 319 8.73 -10.69 18.21
C THR A 319 8.63 -12.12 17.70
N GLN A 320 7.51 -12.43 17.07
CA GLN A 320 7.27 -13.67 16.34
C GLN A 320 6.75 -13.32 14.94
N ASP A 321 7.59 -13.54 13.91
CA ASP A 321 7.36 -13.03 12.55
C ASP A 321 6.38 -13.88 11.72
N GLU A 322 6.04 -15.09 12.17
CA GLU A 322 5.07 -15.95 11.48
C GLU A 322 3.61 -15.70 11.95
N GLY A 323 3.40 -14.91 13.03
CA GLY A 323 2.07 -14.59 13.56
C GLY A 323 1.45 -15.68 14.43
N HIS A 324 2.26 -16.61 14.97
CA HIS A 324 1.79 -17.49 16.04
C HIS A 324 1.59 -16.70 17.32
N ASP A 325 0.62 -17.09 18.13
CA ASP A 325 0.42 -16.49 19.44
C ASP A 325 1.63 -16.73 20.34
N ILE A 326 2.00 -15.71 21.11
CA ILE A 326 3.01 -15.86 22.14
C ILE A 326 2.30 -16.13 23.47
N ILE A 327 2.55 -17.31 24.02
CA ILE A 327 1.95 -17.73 25.29
C ILE A 327 3.06 -17.82 26.32
N LEU A 328 2.91 -17.07 27.40
CA LEU A 328 3.78 -17.11 28.56
C LEU A 328 3.05 -17.87 29.68
N THR A 329 3.67 -18.90 30.25
CA THR A 329 3.05 -19.77 31.25
C THR A 329 3.97 -20.01 32.44
N ASP A 330 3.38 -20.43 33.55
CA ASP A 330 4.12 -20.92 34.73
C ASP A 330 5.20 -19.93 35.20
N LEU A 331 4.85 -18.66 35.35
CA LEU A 331 5.77 -17.65 35.86
C LEU A 331 6.11 -17.97 37.32
N ASP A 332 7.40 -18.10 37.63
CA ASP A 332 7.94 -18.47 38.92
C ASP A 332 9.21 -17.65 39.23
N PHE A 333 9.21 -16.94 40.35
CA PHE A 333 10.39 -16.22 40.84
C PHE A 333 10.98 -16.97 42.05
N ALA A 334 11.99 -17.81 41.81
CA ALA A 334 12.70 -18.49 42.87
C ALA A 334 13.64 -17.49 43.62
N ASP A 335 13.77 -17.73 44.94
CA ASP A 335 14.71 -17.03 45.84
C ASP A 335 14.25 -15.68 46.41
N VAL A 336 13.01 -15.25 46.25
CA VAL A 336 12.51 -14.04 46.91
C VAL A 336 11.45 -14.42 47.92
N GLY A 337 11.68 -14.11 49.17
CA GLY A 337 10.94 -14.62 50.31
C GLY A 337 9.45 -14.26 50.44
N ASP A 338 8.85 -13.71 49.40
CA ASP A 338 7.43 -13.36 49.39
C ASP A 338 6.88 -13.34 47.95
N ALA A 339 6.04 -14.32 47.59
CA ALA A 339 5.47 -14.52 46.28
C ALA A 339 4.58 -13.35 45.79
N GLU A 340 4.20 -12.45 46.69
CA GLU A 340 3.27 -11.33 46.40
C GLU A 340 3.97 -10.11 45.79
N THR A 341 5.28 -10.15 45.54
CA THR A 341 6.08 -8.95 45.37
C THR A 341 6.70 -8.76 43.98
N HIS A 342 6.62 -9.77 43.15
CA HIS A 342 7.23 -9.75 41.79
C HIS A 342 6.19 -10.03 40.72
N LYS A 343 6.26 -9.28 39.64
CA LYS A 343 5.38 -9.43 38.49
C LYS A 343 6.09 -9.08 37.20
N LEU A 344 5.65 -9.66 36.13
CA LEU A 344 5.93 -9.18 34.79
C LEU A 344 4.71 -8.41 34.26
N GLU A 345 4.94 -7.24 33.75
CA GLU A 345 3.95 -6.50 32.98
C GLU A 345 4.13 -6.83 31.50
N VAL A 346 3.10 -7.40 30.90
CA VAL A 346 3.09 -7.79 29.49
C VAL A 346 2.11 -6.91 28.74
N THR A 347 2.56 -6.33 27.64
CA THR A 347 1.72 -5.47 26.80
C THR A 347 1.86 -5.91 25.35
N GLY A 348 0.75 -6.16 24.67
CA GLY A 348 0.75 -6.39 23.21
C GLY A 348 1.15 -5.12 22.47
N MET A 349 1.87 -5.29 21.36
CA MET A 349 2.38 -4.19 20.54
C MET A 349 1.91 -4.31 19.09
N ASP A 350 1.86 -3.17 18.40
CA ASP A 350 1.62 -3.13 16.95
C ASP A 350 2.74 -3.87 16.20
N SER A 351 2.45 -4.33 15.01
CA SER A 351 3.40 -5.02 14.12
C SER A 351 4.68 -4.24 13.83
N ARG A 352 4.71 -2.93 14.09
CA ARG A 352 5.87 -2.05 13.86
C ARG A 352 6.70 -1.77 15.10
N LEU A 353 6.31 -2.20 16.29
CA LEU A 353 6.92 -1.89 17.60
C LEU A 353 6.98 -0.39 17.93
N PHE A 354 7.49 0.44 17.01
CA PHE A 354 7.66 1.88 17.19
C PHE A 354 7.03 2.67 16.05
N ASP A 355 6.65 3.91 16.32
CA ASP A 355 6.20 4.86 15.31
C ASP A 355 7.32 5.24 14.34
N SER A 356 6.98 5.98 13.29
CA SER A 356 7.91 6.43 12.23
C SER A 356 9.08 7.26 12.73
N ASP A 357 8.99 7.85 13.92
CA ASP A 357 10.07 8.57 14.59
C ASP A 357 11.06 7.66 15.35
N GLY A 358 10.72 6.35 15.47
CA GLY A 358 11.54 5.35 16.16
C GLY A 358 11.60 5.50 17.68
N THR A 359 10.80 6.37 18.28
CA THR A 359 10.83 6.69 19.71
C THR A 359 9.54 6.36 20.44
N THR A 360 8.40 6.48 19.77
CA THR A 360 7.08 6.24 20.35
C THR A 360 6.68 4.78 20.19
N GLU A 361 6.50 4.06 21.29
CA GLU A 361 6.00 2.68 21.29
C GLU A 361 4.55 2.62 20.81
N LEU A 362 4.28 1.72 19.89
CA LEU A 362 2.93 1.46 19.38
C LEU A 362 2.32 0.30 20.15
N LEU A 363 1.54 0.63 21.17
CA LEU A 363 0.85 -0.36 22.00
C LEU A 363 -0.45 -0.78 21.32
N SER A 364 -0.72 -2.09 21.28
CA SER A 364 -1.95 -2.65 20.71
C SER A 364 -2.96 -3.11 21.79
N GLY A 365 -2.62 -3.01 23.05
CA GLY A 365 -3.48 -3.45 24.14
C GLY A 365 -3.14 -2.80 25.48
N SER A 366 -3.94 -3.11 26.49
CA SER A 366 -3.67 -2.73 27.87
C SER A 366 -2.60 -3.64 28.45
N ALA A 367 -1.76 -3.09 29.33
CA ALA A 367 -0.79 -3.87 30.07
C ALA A 367 -1.48 -4.89 31.00
N VAL A 368 -1.00 -6.11 30.97
CA VAL A 368 -1.47 -7.20 31.83
C VAL A 368 -0.37 -7.57 32.81
N ASN A 369 -0.71 -7.64 34.11
CA ASN A 369 0.21 -8.09 35.13
C ASN A 369 0.15 -9.60 35.24
N VAL A 370 1.27 -10.27 35.04
CA VAL A 370 1.46 -11.71 35.29
C VAL A 370 2.22 -11.87 36.61
N PHE A 371 1.64 -12.61 37.51
CA PHE A 371 2.17 -12.78 38.87
C PHE A 371 2.85 -14.15 38.99
N ASP A 372 3.66 -14.27 40.07
CA ASP A 372 4.29 -15.52 40.45
C ASP A 372 3.26 -16.64 40.66
N LYS A 373 3.56 -17.83 40.16
CA LYS A 373 2.78 -19.08 40.33
C LYS A 373 2.50 -19.42 41.80
N ALA A 374 3.39 -19.04 42.71
CA ALA A 374 3.23 -19.28 44.15
C ALA A 374 2.28 -18.29 44.83
N PHE A 375 1.76 -17.31 44.08
CA PHE A 375 0.79 -16.34 44.63
C PHE A 375 -0.54 -16.99 44.96
N THR A 376 -0.77 -17.29 46.21
CA THR A 376 -2.03 -17.80 46.77
C THR A 376 -2.64 -16.80 47.72
N ASP A 377 -3.24 -15.75 47.22
CA ASP A 377 -4.14 -14.95 48.06
C ASP A 377 -5.50 -15.63 48.15
N SER A 378 -5.76 -16.25 49.27
CA SER A 378 -7.03 -16.92 49.58
C SER A 378 -8.24 -15.98 49.68
N SER A 379 -8.00 -14.67 49.68
CA SER A 379 -9.04 -13.63 49.78
C SER A 379 -9.47 -13.05 48.45
N ASN A 380 -8.74 -13.29 47.33
CA ASN A 380 -8.93 -12.58 46.07
C ASN A 380 -8.94 -13.47 44.80
N GLN A 381 -9.41 -14.72 44.93
CA GLN A 381 -9.62 -15.63 43.78
C GLN A 381 -10.59 -15.11 42.71
N SER A 382 -11.12 -13.90 42.85
CA SER A 382 -12.15 -13.33 41.97
C SER A 382 -11.67 -12.23 41.04
N ALA A 383 -10.40 -11.82 41.07
CA ALA A 383 -9.95 -10.71 40.25
C ALA A 383 -8.53 -10.92 39.67
N GLY A 384 -8.42 -11.72 38.62
CA GLY A 384 -7.44 -11.43 37.56
C GLY A 384 -5.95 -11.64 37.87
N TYR A 385 -5.58 -12.49 38.83
CA TYR A 385 -4.19 -12.91 38.99
C TYR A 385 -3.96 -14.21 38.23
N ALA A 386 -3.18 -14.17 37.16
CA ALA A 386 -2.80 -15.36 36.40
C ALA A 386 -1.28 -15.45 36.31
N ASP A 387 -0.77 -16.67 36.36
CA ASP A 387 0.64 -17.01 36.10
C ASP A 387 0.94 -17.16 34.61
N SER A 388 -0.02 -16.85 33.79
CA SER A 388 0.06 -17.03 32.31
C SER A 388 -0.71 -15.97 31.57
N VAL A 389 -0.20 -15.66 30.37
CA VAL A 389 -0.77 -14.69 29.44
C VAL A 389 -0.64 -15.18 28.01
N ILE A 390 -1.65 -14.91 27.19
CA ILE A 390 -1.63 -15.12 25.74
C ILE A 390 -1.62 -13.75 25.06
N VAL A 391 -0.75 -13.58 24.10
CA VAL A 391 -0.73 -12.41 23.21
C VAL A 391 -0.92 -12.90 21.80
N SER A 392 -2.05 -12.56 21.21
CA SER A 392 -2.38 -12.88 19.82
C SER A 392 -1.72 -11.90 18.87
N GLY A 393 -1.41 -12.40 17.66
CA GLY A 393 -0.75 -11.62 16.63
C GLY A 393 -1.66 -10.64 15.90
N GLN A 394 -1.05 -9.85 15.02
CA GLN A 394 -1.75 -8.93 14.12
C GLN A 394 -1.62 -9.41 12.69
N VAL A 395 -2.67 -9.17 11.91
CA VAL A 395 -2.69 -9.42 10.46
C VAL A 395 -2.58 -8.09 9.72
N ASN A 396 -1.62 -7.99 8.82
CA ASN A 396 -1.45 -6.88 7.91
C ASN A 396 -1.83 -7.34 6.51
N MET A 397 -2.93 -6.81 5.98
CA MET A 397 -3.40 -7.12 4.63
C MET A 397 -2.84 -6.07 3.66
N HIS A 398 -2.36 -6.52 2.51
CA HIS A 398 -1.68 -5.71 1.50
C HIS A 398 -2.30 -5.93 0.14
N ALA A 399 -2.55 -4.86 -0.61
CA ALA A 399 -2.94 -4.93 -2.01
C ALA A 399 -2.36 -3.78 -2.81
N SER A 400 -2.13 -3.98 -4.11
CA SER A 400 -1.69 -2.92 -5.03
C SER A 400 -2.78 -1.89 -5.34
N HIS A 401 -4.04 -2.20 -5.02
CA HIS A 401 -5.20 -1.34 -5.21
C HIS A 401 -6.01 -1.25 -3.93
N SER A 402 -6.88 -0.24 -3.82
CA SER A 402 -7.77 -0.11 -2.67
C SER A 402 -8.68 -1.33 -2.54
N PHE A 403 -8.84 -1.82 -1.33
CA PHE A 403 -9.71 -2.91 -0.97
C PHE A 403 -10.44 -2.58 0.35
N THR A 404 -11.50 -3.31 0.65
CA THR A 404 -12.26 -3.21 1.91
C THR A 404 -12.42 -4.58 2.54
N VAL A 405 -12.48 -4.60 3.85
CA VAL A 405 -12.71 -5.78 4.68
C VAL A 405 -14.01 -5.61 5.43
#